data_133988d20384a33164ce6171578326bf
#
_entry.id   133988d20384a33164ce6171578326bf
#
_cell.length_a   1.000
_cell.length_b   1.000
_cell.length_c   1.000
_cell.angle_alpha   90.00
_cell.angle_beta   90.00
_cell.angle_gamma   90.00
#
_symmetry.space_group_name_H-M   'P 1'
#
loop_
_entity.id
_entity.type
_entity.pdbx_description
1 polymer ?
#
loop_
_entity_poly.entity_id
_entity_poly.type
_entity_poly.pdbx_seq_one_letter_code
_entity_poly.pdbx_strand_id
1 'polypeptide(L)'
;LESGRKKIRLWSAGCSSGQEAYSLGMTALDSFRDQLDSEFDLRILGTDVNTEALSIAQAGIYPSEAMGSLGDRPAAPYFKPMMLPEKRLSQAETALTNLIEFRKVNLIQKDYPIATKFDVILCRNVLYYFDPVPRQKVLERLSSYLVDGGWLVLSLTEIGYEVAGLTKVRGHLFRRDCR
;
A
#
# COMPACT_ATOMS: atom_id res chain seq x y z
N LEU A 1 -12.12 9.58 5.88
CA LEU A 1 -11.43 10.79 5.43
C LEU A 1 -12.43 11.93 5.50
N GLU A 2 -12.03 13.08 6.03
CA GLU A 2 -12.92 14.26 6.08
C GLU A 2 -13.26 14.73 4.67
N SER A 3 -14.53 15.08 4.44
CA SER A 3 -15.01 15.60 3.16
C SER A 3 -14.27 16.90 2.83
N GLY A 4 -13.68 16.98 1.63
CA GLY A 4 -12.94 18.16 1.15
C GLY A 4 -11.42 18.02 1.11
N ARG A 5 -10.85 16.92 1.54
CA ARG A 5 -9.41 16.66 1.42
C ARG A 5 -9.05 16.31 0.00
N LYS A 6 -8.25 17.16 -0.65
CA LYS A 6 -7.82 16.96 -2.04
C LYS A 6 -6.48 16.23 -2.20
N LYS A 7 -5.76 16.01 -1.10
CA LYS A 7 -4.45 15.35 -1.10
C LYS A 7 -4.49 14.09 -0.25
N ILE A 8 -4.30 12.93 -0.88
CA ILE A 8 -4.30 11.61 -0.24
C ILE A 8 -2.97 10.91 -0.52
N ARG A 9 -2.36 10.40 0.54
CA ARG A 9 -1.09 9.67 0.50
C ARG A 9 -1.25 8.29 1.13
N LEU A 10 -0.99 7.26 0.35
CA LEU A 10 -1.09 5.87 0.77
C LEU A 10 0.26 5.19 0.67
N TRP A 11 0.55 4.25 1.54
CA TRP A 11 1.82 3.52 1.53
C TRP A 11 1.58 2.02 1.75
N SER A 12 2.10 1.17 0.85
CA SER A 12 2.24 -0.27 1.02
C SER A 12 3.69 -0.57 1.39
N ALA A 13 3.94 -0.84 2.67
CA ALA A 13 5.25 -1.08 3.25
C ALA A 13 5.56 -2.59 3.28
N GLY A 14 6.50 -3.05 2.46
CA GLY A 14 6.74 -4.46 2.16
C GLY A 14 5.79 -4.97 1.07
N CYS A 15 5.70 -4.23 -0.04
CA CYS A 15 4.74 -4.47 -1.12
C CYS A 15 5.08 -5.69 -2.01
N SER A 16 6.25 -6.32 -1.83
CA SER A 16 6.73 -7.42 -2.66
C SER A 16 6.65 -7.08 -4.16
N SER A 17 6.07 -7.94 -4.97
CA SER A 17 5.85 -7.73 -6.41
C SER A 17 4.66 -6.81 -6.75
N GLY A 18 4.16 -6.03 -5.80
CA GLY A 18 3.31 -4.86 -6.04
C GLY A 18 1.80 -5.09 -6.01
N GLN A 19 1.31 -6.34 -5.89
CA GLN A 19 -0.13 -6.64 -5.96
C GLN A 19 -0.93 -5.86 -4.90
N GLU A 20 -0.40 -5.72 -3.68
CA GLU A 20 -1.06 -4.94 -2.63
C GLU A 20 -1.16 -3.46 -2.99
N ALA A 21 -0.08 -2.87 -3.52
CA ALA A 21 -0.07 -1.47 -3.93
C ALA A 21 -1.07 -1.21 -5.08
N TYR A 22 -1.17 -2.13 -6.04
CA TYR A 22 -2.17 -2.06 -7.12
C TYR A 22 -3.60 -2.21 -6.58
N SER A 23 -3.84 -3.17 -5.68
CA SER A 23 -5.16 -3.35 -5.04
C SER A 23 -5.59 -2.10 -4.26
N LEU A 24 -4.62 -1.46 -3.58
CA LEU A 24 -4.85 -0.19 -2.88
C LEU A 24 -5.20 0.93 -3.87
N GLY A 25 -4.51 0.99 -5.02
CA GLY A 25 -4.78 1.95 -6.09
C GLY A 25 -6.17 1.79 -6.67
N MET A 26 -6.56 0.58 -7.03
CA MET A 26 -7.91 0.29 -7.53
C MET A 26 -8.99 0.68 -6.52
N THR A 27 -8.78 0.31 -5.24
CA THR A 27 -9.71 0.66 -4.16
C THR A 27 -9.85 2.18 -3.99
N ALA A 28 -8.73 2.90 -4.06
CA ALA A 28 -8.74 4.35 -3.93
C ALA A 28 -9.44 5.02 -5.14
N LEU A 29 -9.15 4.59 -6.37
CA LEU A 29 -9.82 5.10 -7.57
C LEU A 29 -11.33 4.88 -7.52
N ASP A 30 -11.79 3.70 -7.06
CA ASP A 30 -13.22 3.43 -6.91
C ASP A 30 -13.85 4.30 -5.81
N SER A 31 -13.15 4.43 -4.68
CA SER A 31 -13.67 5.17 -3.51
C SER A 31 -13.75 6.68 -3.74
N PHE A 32 -12.87 7.22 -4.57
CA PHE A 32 -12.79 8.66 -4.85
C PHE A 32 -13.28 9.04 -6.25
N ARG A 33 -13.93 8.12 -6.97
CA ARG A 33 -14.35 8.30 -8.38
C ARG A 33 -15.04 9.63 -8.63
N ASP A 34 -15.96 10.03 -7.76
CA ASP A 34 -16.74 11.26 -7.89
C ASP A 34 -15.97 12.52 -7.44
N GLN A 35 -14.76 12.35 -6.92
CA GLN A 35 -13.91 13.42 -6.40
C GLN A 35 -12.63 13.60 -7.23
N LEU A 36 -12.43 12.76 -8.26
CA LEU A 36 -11.26 12.80 -9.15
C LEU A 36 -11.37 13.98 -10.13
N ASP A 37 -11.27 15.20 -9.62
CA ASP A 37 -11.08 16.41 -10.41
C ASP A 37 -9.59 16.70 -10.64
N SER A 38 -9.29 17.76 -11.39
CA SER A 38 -7.91 18.17 -11.68
C SER A 38 -7.10 18.61 -10.45
N GLU A 39 -7.76 18.81 -9.30
CA GLU A 39 -7.13 19.24 -8.05
C GLU A 39 -6.91 18.07 -7.07
N PHE A 40 -7.46 16.89 -7.36
CA PHE A 40 -7.35 15.73 -6.50
C PHE A 40 -6.00 15.02 -6.69
N ASP A 41 -5.13 15.12 -5.68
CA ASP A 41 -3.76 14.59 -5.70
C ASP A 41 -3.67 13.28 -4.88
N LEU A 42 -3.92 12.15 -5.53
CA LEU A 42 -3.74 10.80 -4.97
C LEU A 42 -2.36 10.26 -5.36
N ARG A 43 -1.57 9.81 -4.38
CA ARG A 43 -0.30 9.13 -4.61
C ARG A 43 -0.15 7.92 -3.69
N ILE A 44 0.45 6.89 -4.22
CA ILE A 44 0.70 5.63 -3.52
C ILE A 44 2.20 5.35 -3.58
N LEU A 45 2.79 5.03 -2.44
CA LEU A 45 4.15 4.55 -2.34
C LEU A 45 4.12 3.04 -2.09
N GLY A 46 4.76 2.26 -2.94
CA GLY A 46 5.06 0.86 -2.72
C GLY A 46 6.54 0.72 -2.34
N THR A 47 6.86 0.03 -1.25
CA THR A 47 8.27 -0.17 -0.87
C THR A 47 8.55 -1.60 -0.51
N ASP A 48 9.74 -2.07 -0.90
CA ASP A 48 10.26 -3.38 -0.50
C ASP A 48 11.80 -3.32 -0.42
N VAL A 49 12.40 -4.30 0.23
CA VAL A 49 13.86 -4.47 0.23
C VAL A 49 14.34 -5.25 -1.00
N ASN A 50 13.46 -6.10 -1.56
CA ASN A 50 13.75 -6.95 -2.70
C ASN A 50 13.60 -6.20 -4.02
N THR A 51 14.71 -5.91 -4.67
CA THR A 51 14.75 -5.17 -5.93
C THR A 51 14.19 -5.95 -7.12
N GLU A 52 14.27 -7.28 -7.12
CA GLU A 52 13.68 -8.13 -8.17
C GLU A 52 12.15 -8.07 -8.09
N ALA A 53 11.59 -8.17 -6.88
CA ALA A 53 10.17 -8.00 -6.66
C ALA A 53 9.69 -6.60 -7.08
N LEU A 54 10.45 -5.55 -6.75
CA LEU A 54 10.14 -4.19 -7.18
C LEU A 54 10.19 -4.02 -8.70
N SER A 55 11.08 -4.73 -9.41
CA SER A 55 11.11 -4.70 -10.88
C SER A 55 9.83 -5.29 -11.50
N ILE A 56 9.30 -6.37 -10.91
CA ILE A 56 8.00 -6.94 -11.30
C ILE A 56 6.86 -5.94 -11.00
N ALA A 57 6.90 -5.33 -9.81
CA ALA A 57 5.93 -4.32 -9.41
C ALA A 57 5.91 -3.13 -10.37
N GLN A 58 7.07 -2.62 -10.76
CA GLN A 58 7.21 -1.50 -11.71
C GLN A 58 6.71 -1.86 -13.11
N ALA A 59 6.94 -3.11 -13.57
CA ALA A 59 6.42 -3.57 -14.84
C ALA A 59 4.89 -3.65 -14.87
N GLY A 60 4.26 -3.94 -13.72
CA GLY A 60 2.80 -4.04 -13.58
C GLY A 60 2.18 -5.14 -14.44
N ILE A 61 2.94 -6.19 -14.76
CA ILE A 61 2.52 -7.29 -15.62
C ILE A 61 2.43 -8.56 -14.77
N TYR A 62 1.25 -9.18 -14.79
CA TYR A 62 0.97 -10.36 -13.98
C TYR A 62 0.28 -11.46 -14.79
N PRO A 63 0.37 -12.73 -14.39
CA PRO A 63 -0.47 -13.78 -14.94
C PRO A 63 -1.95 -13.43 -14.79
N SER A 64 -2.75 -13.62 -15.86
CA SER A 64 -4.18 -13.24 -15.83
C SER A 64 -4.97 -14.03 -14.79
N GLU A 65 -4.51 -15.24 -14.43
CA GLU A 65 -5.11 -16.03 -13.36
C GLU A 65 -5.00 -15.33 -11.99
N ALA A 66 -3.95 -14.54 -11.77
CA ALA A 66 -3.79 -13.76 -10.53
C ALA A 66 -4.86 -12.68 -10.35
N MET A 67 -5.52 -12.28 -11.44
CA MET A 67 -6.61 -11.27 -11.38
C MET A 67 -7.90 -11.84 -10.78
N GLY A 68 -8.11 -13.14 -10.83
CA GLY A 68 -9.27 -13.80 -10.20
C GLY A 68 -9.26 -13.78 -8.67
N SER A 69 -8.12 -13.47 -8.05
CA SER A 69 -7.98 -13.38 -6.59
C SER A 69 -8.39 -12.03 -6.00
N LEU A 70 -8.85 -11.09 -6.83
CA LEU A 70 -9.30 -9.75 -6.39
C LEU A 70 -10.72 -9.75 -5.78
N GLY A 71 -11.29 -10.94 -5.50
CA GLY A 71 -12.65 -11.11 -5.01
C GLY A 71 -13.70 -10.77 -6.09
N ASP A 72 -14.84 -10.21 -5.67
CA ASP A 72 -15.95 -9.85 -6.58
C ASP A 72 -15.67 -8.60 -7.44
N ARG A 73 -14.48 -7.99 -7.32
CA ARG A 73 -14.11 -6.81 -8.08
C ARG A 73 -13.50 -7.22 -9.43
N PRO A 74 -14.06 -6.78 -10.55
CA PRO A 74 -13.41 -6.98 -11.84
C PRO A 74 -12.08 -6.23 -11.89
N ALA A 75 -11.02 -6.87 -12.35
CA ALA A 75 -9.74 -6.21 -12.61
C ALA A 75 -9.85 -5.18 -13.75
N ALA A 76 -10.75 -5.39 -14.70
CA ALA A 76 -11.18 -4.37 -15.64
C ALA A 76 -11.98 -3.27 -14.89
N PRO A 77 -11.74 -1.97 -15.16
CA PRO A 77 -10.92 -1.42 -16.25
C PRO A 77 -9.43 -1.19 -15.90
N TYR A 78 -8.91 -1.71 -14.80
CA TYR A 78 -7.58 -1.36 -14.28
C TYR A 78 -6.43 -2.16 -14.88
N PHE A 79 -6.74 -3.29 -15.53
CA PHE A 79 -5.76 -4.15 -16.19
C PHE A 79 -6.24 -4.54 -17.59
N LYS A 80 -5.33 -4.42 -18.57
CA LYS A 80 -5.55 -4.87 -19.95
C LYS A 80 -5.00 -6.28 -20.17
N PRO A 81 -5.73 -7.15 -20.86
CA PRO A 81 -5.17 -8.41 -21.31
C PRO A 81 -3.97 -8.17 -22.25
N MET A 82 -2.89 -8.88 -22.00
CA MET A 82 -1.74 -8.96 -22.90
C MET A 82 -1.64 -10.42 -23.38
N MET A 83 -1.80 -10.61 -24.68
CA MET A 83 -1.74 -11.95 -25.30
C MET A 83 -0.33 -12.21 -25.83
N LEU A 84 0.35 -13.19 -25.25
CA LEU A 84 1.56 -13.80 -25.80
C LEU A 84 1.24 -15.23 -26.26
N PRO A 85 2.01 -15.80 -27.21
CA PRO A 85 1.66 -17.09 -27.82
C PRO A 85 1.37 -18.23 -26.82
N GLU A 86 2.06 -18.21 -25.66
CA GLU A 86 1.95 -19.29 -24.66
C GLU A 86 1.53 -18.79 -23.26
N LYS A 87 1.26 -17.49 -23.08
CA LYS A 87 0.98 -16.92 -21.77
C LYS A 87 -0.15 -15.90 -21.83
N ARG A 88 -1.08 -16.01 -20.91
CA ARG A 88 -2.10 -14.99 -20.66
C ARG A 88 -1.61 -14.08 -19.55
N LEU A 89 -1.32 -12.85 -19.90
CA LEU A 89 -0.86 -11.82 -18.97
C LEU A 89 -1.86 -10.67 -18.91
N SER A 90 -1.81 -9.93 -17.85
CA SER A 90 -2.57 -8.69 -17.65
C SER A 90 -1.63 -7.58 -17.23
N GLN A 91 -1.70 -6.44 -17.92
CA GLN A 91 -0.88 -5.27 -17.65
C GLN A 91 -1.71 -4.18 -17.00
N ALA A 92 -1.17 -3.56 -15.96
CA ALA A 92 -1.80 -2.43 -15.29
C ALA A 92 -1.93 -1.23 -16.24
N GLU A 93 -3.09 -0.58 -16.20
CA GLU A 93 -3.40 0.62 -16.98
C GLU A 93 -2.58 1.81 -16.51
N THR A 94 -2.29 2.72 -17.45
CA THR A 94 -1.51 3.94 -17.19
C THR A 94 -2.12 4.79 -16.08
N ALA A 95 -3.45 4.87 -16.01
CA ALA A 95 -4.15 5.60 -14.95
C ALA A 95 -3.83 5.06 -13.56
N LEU A 96 -3.61 3.74 -13.43
CA LEU A 96 -3.27 3.09 -12.18
C LEU A 96 -1.75 3.20 -11.89
N THR A 97 -0.90 2.94 -12.90
CA THR A 97 0.56 2.98 -12.73
C THR A 97 1.07 4.39 -12.40
N ASN A 98 0.45 5.43 -12.94
CA ASN A 98 0.82 6.83 -12.65
C ASN A 98 0.54 7.25 -11.20
N LEU A 99 -0.28 6.52 -10.46
CA LEU A 99 -0.54 6.77 -9.04
C LEU A 99 0.51 6.18 -8.13
N ILE A 100 1.25 5.17 -8.59
CA ILE A 100 2.08 4.32 -7.73
C ILE A 100 3.55 4.55 -8.05
N GLU A 101 4.31 4.88 -7.03
CA GLU A 101 5.76 4.93 -7.10
C GLU A 101 6.35 3.77 -6.30
N PHE A 102 7.28 3.02 -6.89
CA PHE A 102 7.96 1.92 -6.21
C PHE A 102 9.39 2.31 -5.85
N ARG A 103 9.76 2.11 -4.56
CA ARG A 103 11.09 2.45 -4.05
C ARG A 103 11.65 1.33 -3.17
N LYS A 104 12.97 1.16 -3.22
CA LYS A 104 13.67 0.29 -2.27
C LYS A 104 13.73 0.96 -0.89
N VAL A 105 13.16 0.32 0.12
CA VAL A 105 13.25 0.73 1.52
C VAL A 105 13.43 -0.50 2.40
N ASN A 106 14.42 -0.47 3.28
CA ASN A 106 14.56 -1.46 4.33
C ASN A 106 13.91 -0.95 5.61
N LEU A 107 12.83 -1.60 6.05
CA LEU A 107 12.06 -1.18 7.23
C LEU A 107 12.85 -1.25 8.55
N ILE A 108 13.96 -2.00 8.60
CA ILE A 108 14.82 -2.05 9.80
C ILE A 108 15.70 -0.79 9.91
N GLN A 109 15.97 -0.09 8.81
CA GLN A 109 16.81 1.13 8.84
C GLN A 109 16.21 2.18 9.77
N LYS A 110 17.11 2.99 10.38
CA LYS A 110 16.72 4.02 11.33
C LYS A 110 15.86 5.11 10.67
N ASP A 111 16.23 5.53 9.46
CA ASP A 111 15.57 6.60 8.73
C ASP A 111 15.21 6.12 7.33
N TYR A 112 14.03 6.49 6.84
CA TYR A 112 13.60 6.21 5.48
C TYR A 112 13.77 7.45 4.61
N PRO A 113 14.18 7.31 3.33
CA PRO A 113 14.28 8.43 2.39
C PRO A 113 12.89 8.89 1.93
N ILE A 114 12.01 9.19 2.89
CA ILE A 114 10.61 9.55 2.69
C ILE A 114 10.35 10.83 3.47
N ALA A 115 9.97 11.90 2.78
CA ALA A 115 9.70 13.21 3.39
C ALA A 115 8.21 13.45 3.66
N THR A 116 7.32 12.58 3.17
CA THR A 116 5.87 12.76 3.28
C THR A 116 5.25 11.99 4.45
N LYS A 117 4.08 12.43 4.90
CA LYS A 117 3.20 11.70 5.81
C LYS A 117 2.08 11.05 5.00
N PHE A 118 1.51 9.97 5.57
CA PHE A 118 0.51 9.15 4.90
C PHE A 118 -0.81 9.13 5.65
N ASP A 119 -1.89 9.09 4.91
CA ASP A 119 -3.25 8.90 5.43
C ASP A 119 -3.50 7.45 5.82
N VAL A 120 -2.92 6.52 5.04
CA VAL A 120 -2.99 5.07 5.31
C VAL A 120 -1.64 4.45 5.02
N ILE A 121 -1.17 3.61 5.94
CA ILE A 121 -0.02 2.72 5.76
C ILE A 121 -0.50 1.28 5.92
N LEU A 122 -0.28 0.46 4.89
CA LEU A 122 -0.40 -0.99 4.97
C LEU A 122 0.98 -1.58 5.25
N CYS A 123 1.10 -2.42 6.28
CA CYS A 123 2.30 -3.22 6.53
C CYS A 123 1.82 -4.64 6.87
N ARG A 124 1.57 -5.43 5.84
CA ARG A 124 0.93 -6.73 5.96
C ARG A 124 1.88 -7.85 5.57
N ASN A 125 1.85 -8.92 6.36
CA ASN A 125 2.69 -10.11 6.14
C ASN A 125 4.20 -9.82 6.10
N VAL A 126 4.67 -8.85 6.89
CA VAL A 126 6.07 -8.42 6.95
C VAL A 126 6.64 -8.54 8.36
N LEU A 127 5.86 -8.19 9.37
CA LEU A 127 6.35 -8.03 10.73
C LEU A 127 6.82 -9.35 11.38
N TYR A 128 6.29 -10.47 10.95
CA TYR A 128 6.68 -11.78 11.48
C TYR A 128 8.10 -12.21 11.07
N TYR A 129 8.68 -11.56 10.06
CA TYR A 129 10.09 -11.77 9.69
C TYR A 129 11.07 -11.11 10.67
N PHE A 130 10.59 -10.22 11.54
CA PHE A 130 11.44 -9.47 12.45
C PHE A 130 11.36 -10.04 13.88
N ASP A 131 12.50 -10.07 14.56
CA ASP A 131 12.55 -10.30 16.00
C ASP A 131 11.74 -9.23 16.76
N PRO A 132 11.29 -9.52 17.99
CA PRO A 132 10.38 -8.63 18.74
C PRO A 132 10.88 -7.18 18.86
N VAL A 133 12.16 -6.97 19.15
CA VAL A 133 12.72 -5.62 19.37
C VAL A 133 12.80 -4.81 18.05
N PRO A 134 13.39 -5.32 16.95
CA PRO A 134 13.32 -4.65 15.64
C PRO A 134 11.87 -4.40 15.17
N ARG A 135 10.97 -5.35 15.37
CA ARG A 135 9.56 -5.26 15.01
C ARG A 135 8.88 -4.06 15.66
N GLN A 136 9.06 -3.90 16.97
CA GLN A 136 8.49 -2.77 17.71
C GLN A 136 9.00 -1.43 17.18
N LYS A 137 10.30 -1.34 16.88
CA LYS A 137 10.90 -0.13 16.27
C LYS A 137 10.35 0.17 14.89
N VAL A 138 10.05 -0.85 14.08
CA VAL A 138 9.40 -0.68 12.76
C VAL A 138 8.00 -0.11 12.95
N LEU A 139 7.19 -0.65 13.86
CA LEU A 139 5.84 -0.16 14.15
C LEU A 139 5.83 1.29 14.62
N GLU A 140 6.71 1.65 15.56
CA GLU A 140 6.85 3.03 16.05
C GLU A 140 7.26 3.99 14.92
N ARG A 141 8.15 3.54 14.04
CA ARG A 141 8.58 4.33 12.89
C ARG A 141 7.47 4.52 11.88
N LEU A 142 6.75 3.45 11.49
CA LEU A 142 5.59 3.55 10.60
C LEU A 142 4.54 4.50 11.20
N SER A 143 4.25 4.39 12.50
CA SER A 143 3.39 5.32 13.22
C SER A 143 3.83 6.78 13.04
N SER A 144 5.13 7.05 13.10
CA SER A 144 5.67 8.39 12.93
C SER A 144 5.43 8.98 11.54
N TYR A 145 5.22 8.17 10.51
CA TYR A 145 4.91 8.58 9.13
C TYR A 145 3.41 8.76 8.86
N LEU A 146 2.52 8.50 9.81
CA LEU A 146 1.10 8.80 9.66
C LEU A 146 0.81 10.29 9.89
N VAL A 147 -0.20 10.81 9.23
CA VAL A 147 -0.86 12.06 9.61
C VAL A 147 -1.69 11.84 10.87
N ASP A 148 -2.07 12.89 11.60
CA ASP A 148 -3.03 12.78 12.70
C ASP A 148 -4.37 12.24 12.15
N GLY A 149 -4.95 11.27 12.86
CA GLY A 149 -6.13 10.53 12.41
C GLY A 149 -5.87 9.50 11.28
N GLY A 150 -4.63 9.34 10.83
CA GLY A 150 -4.23 8.36 9.81
C GLY A 150 -4.29 6.91 10.31
N TRP A 151 -4.23 5.96 9.40
CA TRP A 151 -4.46 4.55 9.68
C TRP A 151 -3.24 3.68 9.40
N LEU A 152 -2.90 2.78 10.34
CA LEU A 152 -2.00 1.66 10.12
C LEU A 152 -2.80 0.37 10.04
N VAL A 153 -2.61 -0.38 8.95
CA VAL A 153 -3.27 -1.65 8.69
C VAL A 153 -2.24 -2.77 8.64
N LEU A 154 -2.36 -3.72 9.53
CA LEU A 154 -1.53 -4.92 9.59
C LEU A 154 -2.26 -6.13 8.98
N SER A 155 -1.62 -7.29 8.92
CA SER A 155 -2.27 -8.54 8.55
C SER A 155 -3.23 -9.02 9.65
N LEU A 156 -4.25 -9.75 9.26
CA LEU A 156 -5.19 -10.40 10.21
C LEU A 156 -4.48 -11.38 11.16
N THR A 157 -3.33 -11.91 10.78
CA THR A 157 -2.49 -12.81 11.58
C THR A 157 -1.49 -12.07 12.46
N GLU A 158 -1.27 -10.77 12.21
CA GLU A 158 -0.34 -9.91 12.95
C GLU A 158 -1.09 -9.13 14.03
N ILE A 159 -1.67 -9.87 14.98
CA ILE A 159 -2.44 -9.34 16.12
C ILE A 159 -1.60 -9.29 17.40
N GLY A 160 -2.09 -8.58 18.40
CA GLY A 160 -1.43 -8.55 19.72
C GLY A 160 -0.40 -7.44 19.89
N TYR A 161 -0.17 -6.61 18.85
CA TYR A 161 0.74 -5.47 18.97
C TYR A 161 0.09 -4.27 19.65
N GLU A 162 0.94 -3.51 20.34
CA GLU A 162 0.63 -2.17 20.83
C GLU A 162 1.64 -1.19 20.22
N VAL A 163 1.16 -0.04 19.75
CA VAL A 163 1.99 0.96 19.10
C VAL A 163 1.74 2.31 19.77
N ALA A 164 2.79 2.89 20.33
CA ALA A 164 2.68 4.19 21.01
C ALA A 164 2.13 5.27 20.06
N GLY A 165 1.14 6.04 20.55
CA GLY A 165 0.47 7.09 19.78
C GLY A 165 -0.51 6.59 18.73
N LEU A 166 -0.88 5.30 18.76
CA LEU A 166 -1.95 4.73 17.98
C LEU A 166 -3.01 4.10 18.88
N THR A 167 -4.26 4.42 18.63
CA THR A 167 -5.40 3.72 19.22
C THR A 167 -5.75 2.50 18.37
N LYS A 168 -5.80 1.33 19.00
CA LYS A 168 -6.21 0.08 18.38
C LYS A 168 -7.73 0.05 18.23
N VAL A 169 -8.20 0.04 16.97
CA VAL A 169 -9.64 0.00 16.65
C VAL A 169 -10.14 -1.44 16.50
N ARG A 170 -9.32 -2.30 15.86
CA ARG A 170 -9.52 -3.76 15.74
C ARG A 170 -8.16 -4.45 15.82
N GLY A 171 -8.13 -5.79 15.90
CA GLY A 171 -6.91 -6.57 16.06
C GLY A 171 -5.73 -6.20 15.16
N HIS A 172 -6.01 -5.78 13.95
CA HIS A 172 -5.03 -5.45 12.90
C HIS A 172 -5.14 -3.99 12.40
N LEU A 173 -6.04 -3.18 12.98
CA LEU A 173 -6.36 -1.84 12.51
C LEU A 173 -6.10 -0.83 13.63
N PHE A 174 -5.23 0.13 13.36
CA PHE A 174 -4.83 1.17 14.31
C PHE A 174 -5.06 2.55 13.70
N ARG A 175 -5.44 3.50 14.53
CA ARG A 175 -5.62 4.90 14.14
C ARG A 175 -4.67 5.78 14.94
N ARG A 176 -4.01 6.72 14.27
CA ARG A 176 -3.17 7.71 14.93
C ARG A 176 -4.03 8.69 15.72
N ASP A 177 -3.66 8.92 16.97
CA ASP A 177 -4.33 9.89 17.82
C ASP A 177 -4.11 11.31 17.27
N CYS A 178 -5.16 12.12 17.30
CA CYS A 178 -5.05 13.55 16.97
C CYS A 178 -4.38 14.25 18.15
N ARG A 179 -3.37 15.03 17.87
CA ARG A 179 -2.69 15.90 18.86
C ARG A 179 -3.31 17.28 18.87
#